data_23e1924b46185fe03932a16ce3aa7fcf
#
_entry.id   23e1924b46185fe03932a16ce3aa7fcf
#
_cell.length_a   1.000
_cell.length_b   1.000
_cell.length_c   1.000
_cell.angle_alpha   90.00
_cell.angle_beta   90.00
_cell.angle_gamma   90.00
#
_symmetry.space_group_name_H-M   'P 1'
#
loop_
_entity.id
_entity.type
_entity.pdbx_description
1 polymer ?
#
loop_
_entity_poly.entity_id
_entity_poly.type
_entity_poly.pdbx_seq_one_letter_code
_entity_poly.pdbx_strand_id
1 'polypeptide(L)'
;LPDLERRKGGQGKGTTPRKEEDYPIFKSGVFNGKTTGFPITILFENKNTRSEDYEKQRSIPRPGHADWVAHQKFGGNEDYRGGGHFSARLTAGLVAAGAIAKKLMNDLLIRSEVIEIGGEKDLEKGLQKAINAKDSVGGIVECRVSGLPVGLGEPYFDSLESALAHII
;
A
#
# COMPACT_ATOMS: atom_id res chain seq x y z
N LEU A 1 -11.57 9.61 3.24
CA LEU A 1 -11.48 8.20 3.67
C LEU A 1 -10.44 8.11 4.80
N PRO A 2 -10.84 7.75 6.04
CA PRO A 2 -9.91 7.72 7.20
C PRO A 2 -8.67 6.84 6.98
N ASP A 3 -8.82 5.72 6.29
CA ASP A 3 -7.69 4.83 5.98
C ASP A 3 -6.64 5.49 5.07
N LEU A 4 -7.05 6.34 4.13
CA LEU A 4 -6.12 7.12 3.31
C LEU A 4 -5.38 8.17 4.13
N GLU A 5 -6.06 8.86 5.05
CA GLU A 5 -5.40 9.80 5.96
C GLU A 5 -4.35 9.11 6.83
N ARG A 6 -4.69 7.96 7.40
CA ARG A 6 -3.76 7.16 8.21
C ARG A 6 -2.52 6.67 7.43
N ARG A 7 -2.66 6.48 6.10
CA ARG A 7 -1.57 6.06 5.22
C ARG A 7 -0.60 7.20 4.88
N LYS A 8 -1.01 8.46 4.97
CA LYS A 8 -0.18 9.60 4.55
C LYS A 8 1.16 9.61 5.26
N GLY A 9 2.23 9.93 4.50
CA GLY A 9 3.55 10.18 5.05
C GLY A 9 3.63 11.50 5.82
N GLY A 10 4.74 11.71 6.53
CA GLY A 10 5.02 12.97 7.23
C GLY A 10 4.25 13.16 8.54
N GLN A 11 3.63 12.11 9.08
CA GLN A 11 2.83 12.17 10.30
C GLN A 11 3.57 11.71 11.57
N GLY A 12 4.78 11.20 11.46
CA GLY A 12 5.52 10.70 12.61
C GLY A 12 6.98 10.35 12.33
N LYS A 13 7.71 9.97 13.38
CA LYS A 13 9.09 9.50 13.29
C LYS A 13 9.15 8.26 12.37
N GLY A 14 10.19 8.15 11.54
CA GLY A 14 10.39 7.02 10.63
C GLY A 14 9.52 7.04 9.38
N THR A 15 8.63 8.02 9.22
CA THR A 15 7.86 8.19 7.99
C THR A 15 8.60 9.08 6.99
N THR A 16 8.29 8.91 5.70
CA THR A 16 8.86 9.79 4.66
C THR A 16 8.51 11.27 4.93
N PRO A 17 9.43 12.21 4.71
CA PRO A 17 9.13 13.63 4.80
C PRO A 17 8.23 14.14 3.66
N ARG A 18 8.01 13.35 2.63
CA ARG A 18 7.09 13.69 1.53
C ARG A 18 5.66 13.81 2.04
N LYS A 19 5.06 14.95 1.74
CA LYS A 19 3.64 15.19 1.99
C LYS A 19 2.91 15.12 0.66
N GLU A 20 2.02 14.16 0.54
CA GLU A 20 1.14 13.97 -0.61
C GLU A 20 -0.30 14.14 -0.13
N GLU A 21 -1.10 14.83 -0.89
CA GLU A 21 -2.51 15.04 -0.52
C GLU A 21 -3.31 13.75 -0.56
N ASP A 22 -2.96 12.83 -1.48
CA ASP A 22 -3.61 11.54 -1.72
C ASP A 22 -5.15 11.64 -1.74
N TYR A 23 -5.65 12.73 -2.34
CA TYR A 23 -7.08 12.96 -2.41
C TYR A 23 -7.71 12.07 -3.50
N PRO A 24 -8.69 11.22 -3.16
CA PRO A 24 -9.33 10.35 -4.13
C PRO A 24 -10.34 11.12 -4.98
N ILE A 25 -10.17 11.13 -6.29
CA ILE A 25 -11.09 11.74 -7.25
C ILE A 25 -11.88 10.62 -7.92
N PHE A 26 -13.18 10.53 -7.61
CA PHE A 26 -14.07 9.55 -8.25
C PHE A 26 -14.43 10.02 -9.64
N LYS A 27 -14.07 9.24 -10.66
CA LYS A 27 -14.34 9.54 -12.07
C LYS A 27 -15.56 8.79 -12.61
N SER A 28 -15.91 7.64 -12.03
CA SER A 28 -17.08 6.84 -12.39
C SER A 28 -17.55 5.96 -11.24
N GLY A 29 -18.73 5.38 -11.38
CA GLY A 29 -19.29 4.38 -10.47
C GLY A 29 -19.88 4.93 -9.19
N VAL A 30 -19.87 6.26 -8.97
CA VAL A 30 -20.47 6.91 -7.79
C VAL A 30 -21.28 8.13 -8.23
N PHE A 31 -22.51 8.24 -7.73
CA PHE A 31 -23.38 9.38 -7.93
C PHE A 31 -24.13 9.69 -6.63
N ASN A 32 -24.15 10.96 -6.23
CA ASN A 32 -24.77 11.41 -4.98
C ASN A 32 -24.36 10.60 -3.74
N GLY A 33 -23.07 10.25 -3.65
CA GLY A 33 -22.48 9.49 -2.53
C GLY A 33 -22.85 8.01 -2.48
N LYS A 34 -23.49 7.47 -3.51
CA LYS A 34 -23.88 6.06 -3.64
C LYS A 34 -23.24 5.43 -4.87
N THR A 35 -22.96 4.14 -4.78
CA THR A 35 -22.50 3.36 -5.94
C THR A 35 -23.64 3.18 -6.95
N THR A 36 -23.31 3.19 -8.24
CA THR A 36 -24.28 3.12 -9.35
C THR A 36 -24.39 1.72 -9.96
N GLY A 37 -23.59 0.76 -9.49
CA GLY A 37 -23.45 -0.56 -10.13
C GLY A 37 -22.44 -0.60 -11.28
N PHE A 38 -21.96 0.55 -11.76
CA PHE A 38 -20.88 0.63 -12.73
C PHE A 38 -19.51 0.52 -12.07
N PRO A 39 -18.44 0.18 -12.84
CA PRO A 39 -17.08 0.17 -12.35
C PRO A 39 -16.69 1.50 -11.69
N ILE A 40 -16.10 1.42 -10.51
CA ILE A 40 -15.62 2.58 -9.77
C ILE A 40 -14.20 2.89 -10.23
N THR A 41 -14.01 4.08 -10.77
CA THR A 41 -12.68 4.60 -11.12
C THR A 41 -12.29 5.69 -10.14
N ILE A 42 -11.13 5.51 -9.48
CA ILE A 42 -10.56 6.49 -8.54
C ILE A 42 -9.22 6.94 -9.09
N LEU A 43 -9.05 8.24 -9.22
CA LEU A 43 -7.80 8.86 -9.64
C LEU A 43 -7.11 9.51 -8.44
N PHE A 44 -5.81 9.27 -8.31
CA PHE A 44 -4.92 9.99 -7.40
C PHE A 44 -3.94 10.80 -8.24
N GLU A 45 -4.00 12.12 -8.12
CA GLU A 45 -3.04 12.99 -8.79
C GLU A 45 -1.66 12.90 -8.10
N ASN A 46 -0.61 12.81 -8.90
CA ASN A 46 0.76 12.86 -8.39
C ASN A 46 1.31 14.27 -8.65
N LYS A 47 1.20 15.15 -7.66
CA LYS A 47 1.61 16.56 -7.76
C LYS A 47 3.07 16.80 -7.35
N ASN A 48 3.72 15.82 -6.71
CA ASN A 48 5.07 15.97 -6.16
C ASN A 48 6.10 15.05 -6.85
N THR A 49 6.03 14.99 -8.17
CA THR A 49 7.02 14.26 -8.99
C THR A 49 8.31 15.04 -9.13
N ARG A 50 9.43 14.42 -8.78
CA ARG A 50 10.78 14.92 -9.03
C ARG A 50 11.47 13.99 -10.03
N SER A 51 11.08 14.09 -11.29
CA SER A 51 11.59 13.20 -12.35
C SER A 51 13.10 13.30 -12.54
N GLU A 52 13.69 14.49 -12.35
CA GLU A 52 15.13 14.73 -12.48
C GLU A 52 15.98 13.90 -11.50
N ASP A 53 15.44 13.58 -10.31
CA ASP A 53 16.15 12.77 -9.31
C ASP A 53 16.37 11.33 -9.81
N TYR A 54 15.53 10.85 -10.73
CA TYR A 54 15.57 9.48 -11.25
C TYR A 54 16.33 9.36 -12.58
N GLU A 55 16.47 10.44 -13.32
CA GLU A 55 17.13 10.47 -14.63
C GLU A 55 18.63 10.15 -14.51
N LYS A 56 19.28 10.71 -13.51
CA LYS A 56 20.71 10.47 -13.22
C LYS A 56 20.98 9.03 -12.76
N GLN A 57 19.99 8.35 -12.22
CA GLN A 57 20.10 6.99 -11.67
C GLN A 57 19.60 5.90 -12.62
N ARG A 58 19.12 6.27 -13.81
CA ARG A 58 18.52 5.33 -14.78
C ARG A 58 19.46 4.17 -15.14
N SER A 59 20.78 4.42 -15.22
CA SER A 59 21.79 3.42 -15.52
C SER A 59 22.31 2.67 -14.29
N ILE A 60 21.92 3.11 -13.08
CA ILE A 60 22.39 2.53 -11.82
C ILE A 60 21.16 2.10 -11.00
N PRO A 61 20.79 0.81 -11.06
CA PRO A 61 19.66 0.30 -10.29
C PRO A 61 19.86 0.51 -8.79
N ARG A 62 18.82 0.96 -8.10
CA ARG A 62 18.87 1.14 -6.65
C ARG A 62 18.92 -0.21 -5.93
N PRO A 63 19.83 -0.41 -4.97
CA PRO A 63 19.81 -1.61 -4.12
C PRO A 63 18.48 -1.76 -3.38
N GLY A 64 17.98 -2.99 -3.29
CA GLY A 64 16.72 -3.28 -2.60
C GLY A 64 15.45 -2.75 -3.27
N HIS A 65 15.54 -2.27 -4.53
CA HIS A 65 14.40 -1.83 -5.33
C HIS A 65 14.25 -2.67 -6.60
N ALA A 66 13.09 -2.59 -7.25
CA ALA A 66 12.78 -3.39 -8.43
C ALA A 66 13.34 -2.81 -9.75
N ASP A 67 14.20 -1.81 -9.73
CA ASP A 67 14.68 -1.11 -10.94
C ASP A 67 15.31 -2.05 -11.95
N TRP A 68 16.24 -2.90 -11.51
CA TRP A 68 16.89 -3.88 -12.37
C TRP A 68 15.93 -4.91 -12.95
N VAL A 69 15.06 -5.44 -12.10
CA VAL A 69 14.07 -6.43 -12.51
C VAL A 69 13.08 -5.82 -13.50
N ALA A 70 12.64 -4.58 -13.27
CA ALA A 70 11.78 -3.85 -14.20
C ALA A 70 12.43 -3.67 -15.54
N HIS A 71 13.70 -3.22 -15.57
CA HIS A 71 14.46 -3.05 -16.79
C HIS A 71 14.56 -4.34 -17.60
N GLN A 72 14.91 -5.45 -16.96
CA GLN A 72 14.98 -6.75 -17.61
C GLN A 72 13.60 -7.24 -18.11
N LYS A 73 12.58 -7.11 -17.27
CA LYS A 73 11.23 -7.61 -17.58
C LYS A 73 10.58 -6.88 -18.74
N PHE A 74 10.79 -5.55 -18.82
CA PHE A 74 10.15 -4.69 -19.81
C PHE A 74 11.07 -4.24 -20.95
N GLY A 75 12.27 -4.78 -21.03
CA GLY A 75 13.23 -4.47 -22.11
C GLY A 75 13.62 -3.00 -22.17
N GLY A 76 13.70 -2.33 -21.02
CA GLY A 76 14.04 -0.90 -20.91
C GLY A 76 12.89 0.06 -21.23
N ASN A 77 11.66 -0.43 -21.39
CA ASN A 77 10.47 0.40 -21.67
C ASN A 77 9.67 0.74 -20.40
N GLU A 78 10.18 0.41 -19.23
CA GLU A 78 9.54 0.79 -17.96
C GLU A 78 9.54 2.31 -17.76
N ASP A 79 8.47 2.83 -17.15
CA ASP A 79 8.48 4.21 -16.66
C ASP A 79 9.23 4.27 -15.33
N TYR A 80 10.51 4.66 -15.39
CA TYR A 80 11.40 4.73 -14.22
C TYR A 80 11.09 5.93 -13.30
N ARG A 81 10.29 6.88 -13.75
CA ARG A 81 10.01 8.11 -13.00
C ARG A 81 9.26 7.79 -11.70
N GLY A 82 9.76 8.29 -10.59
CA GLY A 82 9.17 8.06 -9.28
C GLY A 82 9.15 6.60 -8.80
N GLY A 83 9.94 5.71 -9.43
CA GLY A 83 9.93 4.27 -9.15
C GLY A 83 8.88 3.51 -9.95
N GLY A 84 8.16 4.20 -10.86
CA GLY A 84 7.16 3.60 -11.74
C GLY A 84 6.07 2.86 -10.98
N HIS A 85 5.59 1.78 -11.56
CA HIS A 85 4.56 0.94 -10.93
C HIS A 85 5.09 0.00 -9.82
N PHE A 86 6.37 0.06 -9.49
CA PHE A 86 6.95 -0.58 -8.30
C PHE A 86 7.05 0.38 -7.10
N SER A 87 6.56 1.60 -7.24
CA SER A 87 6.52 2.56 -6.14
C SER A 87 5.51 2.14 -5.07
N ALA A 88 5.90 2.20 -3.80
CA ALA A 88 4.99 1.99 -2.67
C ALA A 88 3.79 2.95 -2.67
N ARG A 89 3.86 4.06 -3.42
CA ARG A 89 2.74 4.99 -3.58
C ARG A 89 1.51 4.33 -4.23
N LEU A 90 1.70 3.33 -5.09
CA LEU A 90 0.59 2.63 -5.74
C LEU A 90 -0.33 1.91 -4.75
N THR A 91 0.16 1.61 -3.54
CA THR A 91 -0.68 1.06 -2.47
C THR A 91 -1.81 1.98 -2.04
N ALA A 92 -1.79 3.28 -2.41
CA ALA A 92 -2.93 4.18 -2.20
C ALA A 92 -4.21 3.67 -2.87
N GLY A 93 -4.08 3.07 -4.07
CA GLY A 93 -5.19 2.42 -4.77
C GLY A 93 -5.77 1.24 -3.98
N LEU A 94 -4.89 0.39 -3.43
CA LEU A 94 -5.31 -0.74 -2.60
C LEU A 94 -6.02 -0.27 -1.32
N VAL A 95 -5.50 0.77 -0.66
CA VAL A 95 -6.14 1.34 0.54
C VAL A 95 -7.52 1.93 0.20
N ALA A 96 -7.66 2.60 -0.93
CA ALA A 96 -8.95 3.13 -1.37
C ALA A 96 -9.96 2.01 -1.68
N ALA A 97 -9.53 0.96 -2.38
CA ALA A 97 -10.36 -0.21 -2.64
C ALA A 97 -10.77 -0.90 -1.33
N GLY A 98 -9.82 -1.10 -0.41
CA GLY A 98 -10.09 -1.65 0.93
C GLY A 98 -11.08 -0.83 1.74
N ALA A 99 -11.01 0.50 1.67
CA ALA A 99 -11.97 1.38 2.36
C ALA A 99 -13.40 1.28 1.78
N ILE A 100 -13.53 0.98 0.48
CA ILE A 100 -14.83 0.69 -0.13
C ILE A 100 -15.29 -0.70 0.26
N ALA A 101 -14.41 -1.71 0.18
CA ALA A 101 -14.73 -3.08 0.56
C ALA A 101 -15.22 -3.19 2.01
N LYS A 102 -14.59 -2.49 2.94
CA LYS A 102 -15.06 -2.42 4.35
C LYS A 102 -16.49 -1.91 4.47
N LYS A 103 -16.94 -1.00 3.61
CA LYS A 103 -18.32 -0.51 3.60
C LYS A 103 -19.31 -1.54 3.08
N LEU A 104 -18.87 -2.46 2.23
CA LEU A 104 -19.69 -3.58 1.74
C LEU A 104 -19.77 -4.71 2.76
N MET A 105 -18.74 -4.85 3.60
CA MET A 105 -18.61 -5.88 4.62
C MET A 105 -18.95 -5.34 6.03
N ASN A 106 -20.11 -4.70 6.16
CA ASN A 106 -20.49 -4.00 7.40
C ASN A 106 -20.52 -4.89 8.65
N ASP A 107 -20.76 -6.19 8.46
CA ASP A 107 -20.91 -7.17 9.55
C ASP A 107 -19.54 -7.72 10.01
N LEU A 108 -18.48 -7.39 9.31
CA LEU A 108 -17.13 -7.83 9.65
C LEU A 108 -16.38 -6.77 10.45
N LEU A 109 -15.74 -7.20 11.52
CA LEU A 109 -14.81 -6.37 12.28
C LEU A 109 -13.38 -6.70 11.83
N ILE A 110 -12.77 -5.77 11.09
CA ILE A 110 -11.39 -5.88 10.58
C ILE A 110 -10.51 -4.91 11.37
N ARG A 111 -9.50 -5.44 12.06
CA ARG A 111 -8.50 -4.67 12.81
C ARG A 111 -7.10 -5.07 12.38
N SER A 112 -6.24 -4.09 12.18
CA SER A 112 -4.82 -4.33 11.87
C SER A 112 -3.94 -3.43 12.73
N GLU A 113 -2.86 -3.98 13.23
CA GLU A 113 -1.88 -3.29 14.04
C GLU A 113 -0.46 -3.80 13.76
N VAL A 114 0.52 -2.93 13.94
CA VAL A 114 1.93 -3.33 13.94
C VAL A 114 2.22 -3.89 15.33
N ILE A 115 2.73 -5.11 15.41
CA ILE A 115 3.01 -5.79 16.70
C ILE A 115 4.50 -5.95 16.98
N GLU A 116 5.36 -5.73 15.96
CA GLU A 116 6.80 -5.84 16.09
C GLU A 116 7.51 -4.96 15.07
N ILE A 117 8.62 -4.34 15.44
CA ILE A 117 9.54 -3.62 14.54
C ILE A 117 10.96 -4.06 14.88
N GLY A 118 11.68 -4.61 13.88
CA GLY A 118 13.09 -5.00 14.04
C GLY A 118 13.35 -6.02 15.14
N GLY A 119 12.42 -6.95 15.37
CA GLY A 119 12.50 -7.95 16.45
C GLY A 119 12.10 -7.44 17.84
N GLU A 120 11.66 -6.17 17.94
CA GLU A 120 11.25 -5.57 19.21
C GLU A 120 9.72 -5.42 19.25
N LYS A 121 9.10 -5.89 20.32
CA LYS A 121 7.68 -5.69 20.61
C LYS A 121 7.38 -4.27 21.11
N ASP A 122 8.38 -3.62 21.71
CA ASP A 122 8.36 -2.17 21.94
C ASP A 122 8.63 -1.48 20.62
N LEU A 123 7.56 -1.01 19.97
CA LEU A 123 7.60 -0.44 18.63
C LEU A 123 8.47 0.82 18.57
N GLU A 124 8.45 1.65 19.62
CA GLU A 124 9.27 2.87 19.65
C GLU A 124 10.75 2.54 19.75
N LYS A 125 11.11 1.56 20.57
CA LYS A 125 12.48 1.07 20.68
C LYS A 125 12.97 0.45 19.38
N GLY A 126 12.15 -0.36 18.70
CA GLY A 126 12.48 -0.97 17.41
C GLY A 126 12.71 0.11 16.34
N LEU A 127 11.82 1.08 16.25
CA LEU A 127 11.94 2.21 15.35
C LEU A 127 13.21 3.05 15.62
N GLN A 128 13.49 3.35 16.90
CA GLN A 128 14.66 4.13 17.28
C GLN A 128 15.98 3.42 16.94
N LYS A 129 16.03 2.08 17.08
CA LYS A 129 17.19 1.27 16.64
C LYS A 129 17.45 1.45 15.15
N ALA A 130 16.40 1.35 14.30
CA ALA A 130 16.52 1.53 12.86
C ALA A 130 17.01 2.93 12.48
N ILE A 131 16.43 3.96 13.11
CA ILE A 131 16.84 5.35 12.90
C ILE A 131 18.30 5.56 13.26
N ASN A 132 18.75 5.06 14.41
CA ASN A 132 20.14 5.20 14.88
C ASN A 132 21.12 4.46 13.96
N ALA A 133 20.72 3.29 13.46
CA ALA A 133 21.51 2.50 12.51
C ALA A 133 21.51 3.11 11.09
N LYS A 134 20.60 4.05 10.80
CA LYS A 134 20.35 4.59 9.45
C LYS A 134 20.09 3.46 8.44
N ASP A 135 19.35 2.46 8.85
CA ASP A 135 19.07 1.27 8.06
C ASP A 135 17.57 0.94 8.10
N SER A 136 17.14 0.10 7.17
CA SER A 136 15.79 -0.43 7.13
C SER A 136 15.68 -1.69 7.97
N VAL A 137 14.52 -1.89 8.58
CA VAL A 137 14.21 -3.09 9.37
C VAL A 137 12.85 -3.64 8.95
N GLY A 138 12.67 -4.94 9.13
CA GLY A 138 11.37 -5.58 8.99
C GLY A 138 10.47 -5.33 10.18
N GLY A 139 9.23 -5.78 10.07
CA GLY A 139 8.25 -5.73 11.15
C GLY A 139 7.16 -6.77 10.92
N ILE A 140 6.30 -6.93 11.92
CA ILE A 140 5.13 -7.81 11.84
C ILE A 140 3.88 -6.97 11.99
N VAL A 141 2.98 -7.13 11.03
CA VAL A 141 1.63 -6.56 11.06
C VAL A 141 0.66 -7.72 11.31
N GLU A 142 -0.16 -7.59 12.33
CA GLU A 142 -1.26 -8.53 12.57
C GLU A 142 -2.55 -7.93 12.03
N CYS A 143 -3.34 -8.76 11.33
CA CYS A 143 -4.70 -8.42 10.93
C CYS A 143 -5.66 -9.47 11.47
N ARG A 144 -6.65 -9.03 12.25
CA ARG A 144 -7.71 -9.86 12.81
C ARG A 144 -9.05 -9.52 12.17
N VAL A 145 -9.76 -10.54 11.75
CA VAL A 145 -11.12 -10.42 11.20
C VAL A 145 -12.05 -11.24 12.05
N SER A 146 -13.15 -10.63 12.49
CA SER A 146 -14.21 -11.29 13.25
C SER A 146 -15.56 -11.13 12.57
N GLY A 147 -16.46 -12.06 12.78
CA GLY A 147 -17.78 -12.06 12.15
C GLY A 147 -17.83 -12.78 10.80
N LEU A 148 -16.75 -13.51 10.44
CA LEU A 148 -16.75 -14.29 9.20
C LEU A 148 -17.84 -15.37 9.23
N PRO A 149 -18.66 -15.48 8.17
CA PRO A 149 -19.60 -16.58 8.06
C PRO A 149 -18.87 -17.91 7.85
N VAL A 150 -19.48 -18.98 8.34
CA VAL A 150 -19.01 -20.34 8.09
C VAL A 150 -19.16 -20.67 6.60
N GLY A 151 -18.15 -21.34 6.01
CA GLY A 151 -18.20 -21.80 4.63
C GLY A 151 -17.64 -20.79 3.62
N LEU A 152 -16.83 -19.83 4.07
CA LEU A 152 -16.06 -18.97 3.16
C LEU A 152 -14.91 -19.74 2.51
N GLY A 153 -14.73 -19.46 1.23
CA GLY A 153 -13.73 -20.14 0.40
C GLY A 153 -14.23 -21.49 -0.14
N GLU A 154 -13.48 -22.02 -1.09
CA GLU A 154 -13.78 -23.28 -1.76
C GLU A 154 -12.72 -24.34 -1.44
N PRO A 155 -13.03 -25.63 -1.56
CA PRO A 155 -12.04 -26.68 -1.38
C PRO A 155 -10.94 -26.59 -2.44
N TYR A 156 -9.71 -26.95 -2.06
CA TYR A 156 -8.52 -27.12 -2.88
C TYR A 156 -7.87 -25.83 -3.40
N PHE A 157 -8.47 -25.13 -4.34
CA PHE A 157 -7.79 -24.05 -5.09
C PHE A 157 -8.14 -22.63 -4.61
N ASP A 158 -9.38 -22.43 -4.17
CA ASP A 158 -9.92 -21.12 -3.80
C ASP A 158 -10.27 -21.06 -2.31
N SER A 159 -9.46 -21.72 -1.48
CA SER A 159 -9.59 -21.60 -0.02
C SER A 159 -9.38 -20.15 0.42
N LEU A 160 -9.92 -19.79 1.57
CA LEU A 160 -9.74 -18.43 2.10
C LEU A 160 -8.27 -18.06 2.24
N GLU A 161 -7.42 -18.99 2.70
CA GLU A 161 -5.98 -18.80 2.80
C GLU A 161 -5.33 -18.55 1.44
N SER A 162 -5.74 -19.30 0.41
CA SER A 162 -5.22 -19.13 -0.95
C SER A 162 -5.59 -17.76 -1.51
N ALA A 163 -6.83 -17.32 -1.31
CA ALA A 163 -7.30 -16.00 -1.75
C ALA A 163 -6.57 -14.86 -1.04
N LEU A 164 -6.34 -14.99 0.28
CA LEU A 164 -5.57 -14.01 1.05
C LEU A 164 -4.10 -13.98 0.61
N ALA A 165 -3.46 -15.14 0.48
CA ALA A 165 -2.06 -15.23 0.04
C ALA A 165 -1.84 -14.70 -1.39
N HIS A 166 -2.86 -14.74 -2.24
CA HIS A 166 -2.78 -14.17 -3.59
C HIS A 166 -2.69 -12.64 -3.60
N ILE A 167 -3.25 -11.98 -2.58
CA ILE A 167 -3.31 -10.52 -2.47
C ILE A 167 -2.10 -9.96 -1.73
N ILE A 168 -1.57 -10.71 -0.74
CA ILE A 168 -0.42 -10.33 0.08
C ILE A 168 0.90 -10.64 -0.64
#